data_a8afbc93a8eae1afcde51c4816aa9a37
#
_entry.id   a8afbc93a8eae1afcde51c4816aa9a37
#
_cell.length_a   1.000
_cell.length_b   1.000
_cell.length_c   1.000
_cell.angle_alpha   90.00
_cell.angle_beta   90.00
_cell.angle_gamma   90.00
#
_symmetry.space_group_name_H-M   'P 1'
#
loop_
_entity.id
_entity.type
_entity.pdbx_description
1 polymer ?
#
loop_
_entity_poly.entity_id
_entity_poly.type
_entity_poly.pdbx_seq_one_letter_code
_entity_poly.pdbx_strand_id
1 'polypeptide(L)'
;MLSVDHPRYKWVALSNTTLGNLLATINSSIVLISLPAIFKGIHLNPLEPGNVSYLLWMLMGYMLVTAVLVVTLGRLGDMYGRVKIYNAGFAIFTITSIILSLDPFDGGGGALWLIGWRVLQAVGGAMLMANSAAIITDAFSAKQRGMALGVNIVSALAGSFIGLVLGGALAEWDWRSIFWVNIPLGLLGTVWADRKSVV
;
A
#
# COMPACT_ATOMS: atom_id res chain seq x y z
N MET A 1 -1.76 -23.18 -14.50
CA MET A 1 -0.91 -23.19 -13.28
C MET A 1 0.54 -23.12 -13.70
N LEU A 2 1.29 -22.09 -13.23
CA LEU A 2 2.73 -22.05 -13.44
C LEU A 2 3.37 -22.65 -12.19
N SER A 3 4.00 -23.82 -12.30
CA SER A 3 4.81 -24.38 -11.22
C SER A 3 5.98 -23.44 -10.90
N VAL A 4 6.52 -23.51 -9.69
CA VAL A 4 7.68 -22.72 -9.24
C VAL A 4 8.88 -22.93 -10.18
N ASP A 5 8.96 -24.11 -10.80
CA ASP A 5 10.02 -24.51 -11.76
C ASP A 5 9.84 -23.91 -13.16
N HIS A 6 8.73 -23.22 -13.44
CA HIS A 6 8.48 -22.67 -14.77
C HIS A 6 9.34 -21.42 -15.01
N PRO A 7 10.09 -21.29 -16.12
CA PRO A 7 11.00 -20.16 -16.38
C PRO A 7 10.36 -18.77 -16.31
N ARG A 8 9.04 -18.70 -16.53
CA ARG A 8 8.27 -17.44 -16.47
C ARG A 8 7.82 -17.08 -15.04
N TYR A 9 7.85 -18.01 -14.07
CA TYR A 9 7.39 -17.76 -12.71
C TYR A 9 8.10 -16.56 -12.06
N LYS A 10 9.43 -16.51 -12.19
CA LYS A 10 10.24 -15.42 -11.65
C LYS A 10 9.83 -14.02 -12.14
N TRP A 11 9.45 -13.89 -13.42
CA TRP A 11 9.02 -12.63 -13.99
C TRP A 11 7.63 -12.23 -13.54
N VAL A 12 6.75 -13.19 -13.32
CA VAL A 12 5.42 -12.98 -12.73
C VAL A 12 5.55 -12.55 -11.28
N ALA A 13 6.41 -13.21 -10.51
CA ALA A 13 6.70 -12.81 -9.12
C ALA A 13 7.27 -11.38 -9.06
N LEU A 14 8.22 -11.06 -9.93
CA LEU A 14 8.80 -9.71 -10.01
C LEU A 14 7.72 -8.66 -10.38
N SER A 15 6.92 -8.89 -11.41
CA SER A 15 5.89 -7.94 -11.82
C SER A 15 4.85 -7.70 -10.72
N ASN A 16 4.46 -8.75 -10.00
CA ASN A 16 3.49 -8.63 -8.92
C ASN A 16 4.09 -7.90 -7.70
N THR A 17 5.32 -8.24 -7.30
CA THR A 17 6.00 -7.54 -6.20
C THR A 17 6.31 -6.09 -6.53
N THR A 18 6.63 -5.78 -7.77
CA THR A 18 6.80 -4.41 -8.28
C THR A 18 5.50 -3.62 -8.19
N LEU A 19 4.35 -4.25 -8.56
CA LEU A 19 3.04 -3.61 -8.47
C LEU A 19 2.66 -3.31 -7.02
N GLY A 20 2.88 -4.23 -6.09
CA GLY A 20 2.58 -3.99 -4.67
C GLY A 20 3.48 -2.91 -4.05
N ASN A 21 4.74 -2.85 -4.47
CA ASN A 21 5.66 -1.82 -4.02
C ASN A 21 5.26 -0.44 -4.56
N LEU A 22 4.87 -0.36 -5.85
CA LEU A 22 4.27 0.82 -6.46
C LEU A 22 3.03 1.28 -5.68
N LEU A 23 2.09 0.38 -5.43
CA LEU A 23 0.86 0.67 -4.71
C LEU A 23 1.14 1.28 -3.33
N ALA A 24 2.03 0.66 -2.54
CA ALA A 24 2.36 1.11 -1.19
C ALA A 24 3.04 2.49 -1.20
N THR A 25 3.95 2.74 -2.14
CA THR A 25 4.69 3.99 -2.23
C THR A 25 3.86 5.13 -2.83
N ILE A 26 3.03 4.85 -3.85
CA ILE A 26 2.05 5.82 -4.36
C ILE A 26 1.12 6.26 -3.23
N ASN A 27 0.55 5.30 -2.49
CA ASN A 27 -0.38 5.61 -1.39
C ASN A 27 0.27 6.47 -0.30
N SER A 28 1.51 6.18 0.07
CA SER A 28 2.21 6.96 1.09
C SER A 28 2.46 8.40 0.64
N SER A 29 2.91 8.58 -0.59
CA SER A 29 3.24 9.90 -1.15
C SER A 29 1.99 10.73 -1.49
N ILE A 30 0.96 10.08 -2.07
CA ILE A 30 -0.28 10.76 -2.45
C ILE A 30 -1.00 11.33 -1.24
N VAL A 31 -1.07 10.57 -0.13
CA VAL A 31 -1.71 11.05 1.09
C VAL A 31 -0.90 12.17 1.74
N LEU A 32 0.43 12.08 1.73
CA LEU A 32 1.29 13.12 2.30
C LEU A 32 1.05 14.49 1.65
N ILE A 33 1.03 14.55 0.32
CA ILE A 33 0.83 15.81 -0.40
C ILE A 33 -0.61 16.31 -0.33
N SER A 34 -1.58 15.39 -0.19
CA SER A 34 -3.01 15.71 -0.17
C SER A 34 -3.56 16.02 1.21
N LEU A 35 -2.74 15.96 2.27
CA LEU A 35 -3.20 16.25 3.64
C LEU A 35 -3.98 17.56 3.78
N PRO A 36 -3.52 18.70 3.25
CA PRO A 36 -4.28 19.96 3.37
C PRO A 36 -5.66 19.86 2.72
N ALA A 37 -5.77 19.18 1.57
CA ALA A 37 -7.04 18.99 0.87
C ALA A 37 -7.97 18.04 1.64
N ILE A 38 -7.45 16.95 2.23
CA ILE A 38 -8.21 16.04 3.09
C ILE A 38 -8.82 16.81 4.27
N PHE A 39 -8.00 17.54 5.02
CA PHE A 39 -8.47 18.29 6.19
C PHE A 39 -9.48 19.39 5.82
N LYS A 40 -9.27 20.08 4.69
CA LYS A 40 -10.24 21.02 4.13
C LYS A 40 -11.54 20.31 3.75
N GLY A 41 -11.44 19.12 3.14
CA GLY A 41 -12.58 18.33 2.68
C GLY A 41 -13.47 17.77 3.79
N ILE A 42 -12.89 17.45 4.96
CA ILE A 42 -13.64 17.08 6.16
C ILE A 42 -13.98 18.28 7.07
N HIS A 43 -13.80 19.50 6.60
CA HIS A 43 -14.10 20.75 7.33
C HIS A 43 -13.39 20.83 8.70
N LEU A 44 -12.14 20.36 8.79
CA LEU A 44 -11.33 20.39 10.01
C LEU A 44 -10.08 21.23 9.79
N ASN A 45 -9.86 22.25 10.63
CA ASN A 45 -8.59 22.98 10.63
C ASN A 45 -7.56 22.23 11.49
N PRO A 46 -6.52 21.61 10.90
CA PRO A 46 -5.55 20.81 11.66
C PRO A 46 -4.60 21.66 12.53
N LEU A 47 -4.56 22.99 12.30
CA LEU A 47 -3.67 23.91 13.04
C LEU A 47 -4.32 24.52 14.26
N GLU A 48 -5.62 24.29 14.47
CA GLU A 48 -6.29 24.75 15.70
C GLU A 48 -5.82 23.95 16.92
N PRO A 49 -5.77 24.59 18.09
CA PRO A 49 -5.45 23.92 19.34
C PRO A 49 -6.36 22.70 19.56
N GLY A 50 -5.76 21.54 19.76
CA GLY A 50 -6.48 20.24 19.92
C GLY A 50 -6.59 19.41 18.64
N ASN A 51 -6.48 19.98 17.45
CA ASN A 51 -6.62 19.24 16.18
C ASN A 51 -5.29 18.72 15.61
N VAL A 52 -4.15 19.23 16.05
CA VAL A 52 -2.82 18.82 15.61
C VAL A 52 -2.59 17.32 15.77
N SER A 53 -3.18 16.70 16.79
CA SER A 53 -3.12 15.27 17.01
C SER A 53 -3.68 14.45 15.85
N TYR A 54 -4.77 14.90 15.21
CA TYR A 54 -5.35 14.22 14.05
C TYR A 54 -4.38 14.22 12.86
N LEU A 55 -3.71 15.35 12.60
CA LEU A 55 -2.69 15.44 11.55
C LEU A 55 -1.52 14.48 11.81
N LEU A 56 -1.02 14.46 13.04
CA LEU A 56 0.08 13.57 13.41
C LEU A 56 -0.34 12.10 13.28
N TRP A 57 -1.50 11.72 13.79
CA TRP A 57 -1.97 10.33 13.69
C TRP A 57 -2.32 9.91 12.27
N MET A 58 -2.80 10.81 11.42
CA MET A 58 -3.04 10.54 10.01
C MET A 58 -1.75 10.10 9.28
N LEU A 59 -0.61 10.72 9.60
CA LEU A 59 0.70 10.39 9.04
C LEU A 59 1.37 9.24 9.79
N MET A 60 1.54 9.41 11.11
CA MET A 60 2.36 8.51 11.92
C MET A 60 1.67 7.18 12.17
N GLY A 61 0.33 7.15 12.24
CA GLY A 61 -0.43 5.93 12.49
C GLY A 61 -0.14 4.84 11.45
N TYR A 62 -0.17 5.22 10.16
CA TYR A 62 0.17 4.29 9.07
C TYR A 62 1.63 3.83 9.17
N MET A 63 2.57 4.75 9.35
CA MET A 63 4.00 4.43 9.42
C MET A 63 4.35 3.55 10.62
N LEU A 64 3.79 3.88 11.80
CA LEU A 64 4.02 3.14 13.04
C LEU A 64 3.52 1.70 12.94
N VAL A 65 2.28 1.51 12.50
CA VAL A 65 1.68 0.18 12.37
C VAL A 65 2.43 -0.65 11.32
N THR A 66 2.79 -0.05 10.19
CA THR A 66 3.61 -0.73 9.17
C THR A 66 4.96 -1.16 9.75
N ALA A 67 5.66 -0.28 10.45
CA ALA A 67 6.97 -0.58 11.04
C ALA A 67 6.91 -1.69 12.10
N VAL A 68 5.90 -1.66 12.96
CA VAL A 68 5.72 -2.68 14.02
C VAL A 68 5.34 -4.04 13.43
N LEU A 69 4.47 -4.06 12.43
CA LEU A 69 3.92 -5.31 11.91
C LEU A 69 4.77 -5.96 10.81
N VAL A 70 5.69 -5.23 10.17
CA VAL A 70 6.48 -5.78 9.05
C VAL A 70 7.22 -7.06 9.42
N VAL A 71 7.82 -7.11 10.60
CA VAL A 71 8.56 -8.30 11.07
C VAL A 71 7.62 -9.46 11.37
N THR A 72 6.52 -9.20 12.07
CA THR A 72 5.53 -10.22 12.44
C THR A 72 4.85 -10.80 11.19
N LEU A 73 4.46 -9.95 10.24
CA LEU A 73 3.79 -10.36 9.01
C LEU A 73 4.75 -11.03 8.02
N GLY A 74 6.05 -10.73 8.10
CA GLY A 74 7.09 -11.48 7.40
C GLY A 74 7.18 -12.92 7.92
N ARG A 75 7.23 -13.10 9.25
CA ARG A 75 7.21 -14.44 9.87
C ARG A 75 5.91 -15.19 9.57
N LEU A 76 4.79 -14.50 9.53
CA LEU A 76 3.51 -15.11 9.15
C LEU A 76 3.56 -15.61 7.70
N GLY A 77 4.22 -14.86 6.80
CA GLY A 77 4.49 -15.28 5.43
C GLY A 77 5.32 -16.56 5.36
N ASP A 78 6.34 -16.68 6.20
CA ASP A 78 7.18 -17.90 6.28
C ASP A 78 6.39 -19.12 6.76
N MET A 79 5.43 -18.94 7.67
CA MET A 79 4.61 -20.04 8.25
C MET A 79 3.45 -20.47 7.34
N TYR A 80 2.74 -19.52 6.75
CA TYR A 80 1.50 -19.77 6.02
C TYR A 80 1.64 -19.64 4.49
N GLY A 81 2.81 -19.23 4.03
CA GLY A 81 3.13 -19.02 2.63
C GLY A 81 3.16 -17.55 2.25
N ARG A 82 4.32 -17.10 1.78
CA ARG A 82 4.61 -15.68 1.45
C ARG A 82 3.64 -15.10 0.43
N VAL A 83 3.32 -15.85 -0.62
CA VAL A 83 2.40 -15.43 -1.67
C VAL A 83 0.98 -15.27 -1.14
N LYS A 84 0.53 -16.15 -0.24
CA LYS A 84 -0.81 -16.06 0.37
C LYS A 84 -0.96 -14.81 1.22
N ILE A 85 0.02 -14.54 2.09
CA ILE A 85 0.03 -13.36 2.95
C ILE A 85 0.14 -12.08 2.10
N TYR A 86 0.97 -12.12 1.05
CA TYR A 86 1.11 -11.01 0.11
C TYR A 86 -0.22 -10.68 -0.60
N ASN A 87 -0.94 -11.69 -1.09
CA ASN A 87 -2.24 -11.52 -1.74
C ASN A 87 -3.32 -11.01 -0.77
N ALA A 88 -3.33 -11.51 0.47
CA ALA A 88 -4.19 -10.98 1.52
C ALA A 88 -3.88 -9.49 1.79
N GLY A 89 -2.61 -9.10 1.70
CA GLY A 89 -2.19 -7.69 1.78
C GLY A 89 -2.83 -6.82 0.70
N PHE A 90 -2.85 -7.26 -0.56
CA PHE A 90 -3.56 -6.54 -1.64
C PHE A 90 -5.06 -6.41 -1.36
N ALA A 91 -5.71 -7.50 -0.93
CA ALA A 91 -7.14 -7.49 -0.65
C ALA A 91 -7.49 -6.51 0.49
N ILE A 92 -6.77 -6.59 1.62
CA ILE A 92 -6.96 -5.67 2.76
C ILE A 92 -6.71 -4.22 2.32
N PHE A 93 -5.63 -3.97 1.59
CA PHE A 93 -5.28 -2.63 1.12
C PHE A 93 -6.34 -2.05 0.19
N THR A 94 -6.88 -2.86 -0.72
CA THR A 94 -7.92 -2.43 -1.66
C THR A 94 -9.24 -2.16 -0.95
N ILE A 95 -9.68 -3.07 -0.09
CA ILE A 95 -10.94 -2.91 0.67
C ILE A 95 -10.88 -1.65 1.54
N THR A 96 -9.78 -1.46 2.26
CA THR A 96 -9.61 -0.27 3.11
C THR A 96 -9.54 1.02 2.29
N SER A 97 -8.97 0.99 1.09
CA SER A 97 -8.96 2.15 0.18
C SER A 97 -10.37 2.53 -0.28
N ILE A 98 -11.20 1.53 -0.58
CA ILE A 98 -12.63 1.76 -0.90
C ILE A 98 -13.33 2.43 0.29
N ILE A 99 -13.16 1.90 1.49
CA ILE A 99 -13.82 2.42 2.69
C ILE A 99 -13.34 3.84 3.03
N LEU A 100 -12.03 4.12 2.86
CA LEU A 100 -11.48 5.46 3.05
C LEU A 100 -12.08 6.49 2.10
N SER A 101 -12.39 6.09 0.86
CA SER A 101 -13.04 6.98 -0.11
C SER A 101 -14.51 7.29 0.20
N LEU A 102 -15.14 6.50 1.07
CA LEU A 102 -16.56 6.60 1.42
C LEU A 102 -16.79 7.32 2.76
N ASP A 103 -15.81 8.06 3.28
CA ASP A 103 -15.94 8.76 4.57
C ASP A 103 -17.24 9.59 4.64
N PRO A 104 -18.18 9.23 5.55
CA PRO A 104 -19.45 9.90 5.67
C PRO A 104 -19.45 11.01 6.72
N PHE A 105 -18.31 11.26 7.40
CA PHE A 105 -18.22 12.15 8.54
C PHE A 105 -17.40 13.39 8.24
N ASP A 106 -17.71 14.49 8.93
CA ASP A 106 -16.97 15.75 8.93
C ASP A 106 -16.27 15.99 10.28
N GLY A 107 -15.35 16.94 10.30
CA GLY A 107 -14.63 17.36 11.50
C GLY A 107 -13.81 16.25 12.14
N GLY A 108 -13.81 16.20 13.47
CA GLY A 108 -13.08 15.19 14.24
C GLY A 108 -13.56 13.76 13.98
N GLY A 109 -14.83 13.57 13.64
CA GLY A 109 -15.39 12.26 13.28
C GLY A 109 -14.79 11.73 11.98
N GLY A 110 -14.68 12.55 10.95
CA GLY A 110 -14.03 12.23 9.68
C GLY A 110 -12.53 11.93 9.88
N ALA A 111 -11.84 12.76 10.66
CA ALA A 111 -10.43 12.51 10.97
C ALA A 111 -10.23 11.15 11.67
N LEU A 112 -11.05 10.79 12.66
CA LEU A 112 -10.97 9.50 13.33
C LEU A 112 -11.31 8.33 12.42
N TRP A 113 -12.30 8.47 11.54
CA TRP A 113 -12.62 7.49 10.51
C TRP A 113 -11.41 7.22 9.60
N LEU A 114 -10.83 8.28 9.06
CA LEU A 114 -9.67 8.18 8.18
C LEU A 114 -8.48 7.56 8.91
N ILE A 115 -8.17 7.99 10.14
CA ILE A 115 -7.07 7.41 10.95
C ILE A 115 -7.30 5.92 11.18
N GLY A 116 -8.50 5.53 11.62
CA GLY A 116 -8.82 4.13 11.92
C GLY A 116 -8.65 3.21 10.71
N TRP A 117 -9.21 3.60 9.56
CA TRP A 117 -9.09 2.80 8.34
C TRP A 117 -7.68 2.85 7.73
N ARG A 118 -6.93 3.92 7.92
CA ARG A 118 -5.50 3.97 7.54
C ARG A 118 -4.64 3.02 8.39
N VAL A 119 -4.93 2.87 9.66
CA VAL A 119 -4.27 1.86 10.53
C VAL A 119 -4.51 0.45 9.99
N LEU A 120 -5.74 0.13 9.58
CA LEU A 120 -6.05 -1.15 8.94
C LEU A 120 -5.40 -1.28 7.55
N GLN A 121 -5.36 -0.21 6.76
CA GLN A 121 -4.64 -0.18 5.48
C GLN A 121 -3.14 -0.46 5.66
N ALA A 122 -2.55 0.04 6.75
CA ALA A 122 -1.15 -0.20 7.09
C ALA A 122 -0.83 -1.69 7.33
N VAL A 123 -1.79 -2.47 7.84
CA VAL A 123 -1.64 -3.93 7.94
C VAL A 123 -1.45 -4.54 6.56
N GLY A 124 -2.30 -4.17 5.59
CA GLY A 124 -2.14 -4.59 4.20
C GLY A 124 -0.80 -4.16 3.60
N GLY A 125 -0.41 -2.91 3.81
CA GLY A 125 0.89 -2.37 3.39
C GLY A 125 2.07 -3.13 3.99
N ALA A 126 2.02 -3.47 5.27
CA ALA A 126 3.05 -4.25 5.95
C ALA A 126 3.15 -5.69 5.39
N MET A 127 2.02 -6.33 5.06
CA MET A 127 2.00 -7.64 4.40
C MET A 127 2.70 -7.60 3.04
N LEU A 128 2.44 -6.55 2.25
CA LEU A 128 3.07 -6.36 0.94
C LEU A 128 4.59 -6.12 1.10
N MET A 129 5.00 -5.20 1.97
CA MET A 129 6.41 -4.87 2.17
C MET A 129 7.22 -6.04 2.72
N ALA A 130 6.71 -6.71 3.76
CA ALA A 130 7.40 -7.80 4.44
C ALA A 130 7.71 -8.99 3.51
N ASN A 131 6.77 -9.31 2.62
CA ASN A 131 6.87 -10.51 1.78
C ASN A 131 7.45 -10.23 0.39
N SER A 132 7.48 -8.98 -0.09
CA SER A 132 7.97 -8.62 -1.43
C SER A 132 9.41 -9.09 -1.68
N ALA A 133 10.34 -8.68 -0.83
CA ALA A 133 11.76 -9.06 -0.98
C ALA A 133 11.98 -10.56 -0.82
N ALA A 134 11.22 -11.21 0.05
CA ALA A 134 11.30 -12.65 0.28
C ALA A 134 10.81 -13.44 -0.94
N ILE A 135 9.69 -13.04 -1.57
CA ILE A 135 9.18 -13.65 -2.80
C ILE A 135 10.20 -13.53 -3.94
N ILE A 136 10.85 -12.38 -4.10
CA ILE A 136 11.91 -12.18 -5.10
C ILE A 136 13.10 -13.09 -4.80
N THR A 137 13.50 -13.19 -3.54
CA THR A 137 14.65 -14.00 -3.13
C THR A 137 14.41 -15.49 -3.39
N ASP A 138 13.18 -15.96 -3.26
CA ASP A 138 12.79 -17.34 -3.59
C ASP A 138 12.71 -17.61 -5.10
N ALA A 139 12.23 -16.62 -5.86
CA ALA A 139 11.99 -16.76 -7.29
C ALA A 139 13.25 -16.62 -8.15
N PHE A 140 14.28 -15.89 -7.66
CA PHE A 140 15.48 -15.58 -8.44
C PHE A 140 16.74 -16.26 -7.88
N SER A 141 17.59 -16.77 -8.78
CA SER A 141 18.91 -17.29 -8.42
C SER A 141 19.80 -16.18 -7.81
N ALA A 142 20.78 -16.56 -6.99
CA ALA A 142 21.68 -15.61 -6.32
C ALA A 142 22.31 -14.59 -7.29
N LYS A 143 22.64 -15.01 -8.53
CA LYS A 143 23.22 -14.16 -9.57
C LYS A 143 22.25 -13.06 -10.09
N GLN A 144 20.94 -13.32 -10.04
CA GLN A 144 19.91 -12.43 -10.59
C GLN A 144 19.15 -11.63 -9.52
N ARG A 145 19.28 -11.97 -8.23
CA ARG A 145 18.57 -11.32 -7.11
C ARG A 145 18.83 -9.83 -7.03
N GLY A 146 20.09 -9.42 -7.22
CA GLY A 146 20.45 -7.98 -7.17
C GLY A 146 19.70 -7.16 -8.21
N MET A 147 19.60 -7.66 -9.45
CA MET A 147 18.80 -7.01 -10.49
C MET A 147 17.32 -6.93 -10.13
N ALA A 148 16.72 -8.03 -9.66
CA ALA A 148 15.30 -8.08 -9.33
C ALA A 148 14.94 -7.16 -8.14
N LEU A 149 15.78 -7.12 -7.11
CA LEU A 149 15.61 -6.18 -5.99
C LEU A 149 15.83 -4.73 -6.44
N GLY A 150 16.78 -4.49 -7.35
CA GLY A 150 16.99 -3.17 -7.96
C GLY A 150 15.75 -2.66 -8.69
N VAL A 151 15.08 -3.50 -9.47
CA VAL A 151 13.80 -3.16 -10.13
C VAL A 151 12.74 -2.78 -9.10
N ASN A 152 12.66 -3.50 -7.98
CA ASN A 152 11.72 -3.16 -6.90
C ASN A 152 12.02 -1.80 -6.26
N ILE A 153 13.29 -1.45 -6.06
CA ILE A 153 13.71 -0.14 -5.53
C ILE A 153 13.33 0.97 -6.52
N VAL A 154 13.63 0.78 -7.80
CA VAL A 154 13.28 1.75 -8.84
C VAL A 154 11.75 1.94 -8.91
N SER A 155 10.98 0.87 -8.77
CA SER A 155 9.52 0.97 -8.73
C SER A 155 9.02 1.76 -7.53
N ALA A 156 9.65 1.62 -6.36
CA ALA A 156 9.32 2.41 -5.18
C ALA A 156 9.59 3.90 -5.37
N LEU A 157 10.72 4.25 -5.96
CA LEU A 157 11.06 5.64 -6.29
C LEU A 157 10.08 6.23 -7.31
N ALA A 158 9.79 5.48 -8.38
CA ALA A 158 8.80 5.87 -9.38
C ALA A 158 7.40 6.05 -8.75
N GLY A 159 7.00 5.13 -7.88
CA GLY A 159 5.73 5.20 -7.15
C GLY A 159 5.65 6.43 -6.26
N SER A 160 6.72 6.77 -5.56
CA SER A 160 6.78 7.98 -4.74
C SER A 160 6.59 9.24 -5.58
N PHE A 161 7.28 9.33 -6.73
CA PHE A 161 7.16 10.46 -7.64
C PHE A 161 5.75 10.55 -8.25
N ILE A 162 5.21 9.43 -8.75
CA ILE A 162 3.85 9.36 -9.30
C ILE A 162 2.83 9.76 -8.23
N GLY A 163 3.00 9.30 -7.00
CA GLY A 163 2.11 9.63 -5.88
C GLY A 163 2.09 11.13 -5.55
N LEU A 164 3.24 11.80 -5.60
CA LEU A 164 3.31 13.26 -5.40
C LEU A 164 2.58 14.02 -6.52
N VAL A 165 2.79 13.65 -7.78
CA VAL A 165 2.14 14.30 -8.92
C VAL A 165 0.63 14.06 -8.91
N LEU A 166 0.21 12.80 -8.73
CA LEU A 166 -1.22 12.47 -8.67
C LEU A 166 -1.88 13.09 -7.44
N GLY A 167 -1.20 13.11 -6.28
CA GLY A 167 -1.73 13.71 -5.06
C GLY A 167 -2.01 15.19 -5.23
N GLY A 168 -1.10 15.95 -5.83
CA GLY A 168 -1.32 17.36 -6.13
C GLY A 168 -2.50 17.58 -7.08
N ALA A 169 -2.53 16.85 -8.21
CA ALA A 169 -3.57 17.01 -9.23
C ALA A 169 -4.97 16.56 -8.74
N LEU A 170 -5.05 15.42 -8.08
CA LEU A 170 -6.33 14.85 -7.64
C LEU A 170 -6.90 15.55 -6.40
N ALA A 171 -6.04 16.03 -5.50
CA ALA A 171 -6.45 16.73 -4.31
C ALA A 171 -7.19 18.05 -4.61
N GLU A 172 -6.87 18.70 -5.74
CA GLU A 172 -7.57 19.91 -6.20
C GLU A 172 -8.99 19.62 -6.69
N TRP A 173 -9.23 18.43 -7.23
CA TRP A 173 -10.54 18.04 -7.77
C TRP A 173 -11.46 17.50 -6.67
N ASP A 174 -11.06 16.40 -6.01
CA ASP A 174 -11.75 15.81 -4.87
C ASP A 174 -10.74 15.02 -4.03
N TRP A 175 -10.60 15.34 -2.76
CA TRP A 175 -9.70 14.66 -1.85
C TRP A 175 -9.94 13.15 -1.76
N ARG A 176 -11.18 12.68 -1.97
CA ARG A 176 -11.53 11.25 -1.96
C ARG A 176 -10.90 10.49 -3.12
N SER A 177 -10.65 11.18 -4.24
CA SER A 177 -10.08 10.59 -5.45
C SER A 177 -8.68 10.01 -5.26
N ILE A 178 -7.93 10.50 -4.25
CA ILE A 178 -6.61 9.97 -3.92
C ILE A 178 -6.65 8.49 -3.52
N PHE A 179 -7.74 8.05 -2.90
CA PHE A 179 -7.94 6.65 -2.52
C PHE A 179 -8.41 5.81 -3.70
N TRP A 180 -9.09 6.40 -4.70
CA TRP A 180 -9.54 5.69 -5.90
C TRP A 180 -8.38 5.17 -6.74
N VAL A 181 -7.24 5.87 -6.75
CA VAL A 181 -6.02 5.41 -7.46
C VAL A 181 -5.54 4.05 -6.96
N ASN A 182 -5.71 3.77 -5.68
CA ASN A 182 -5.31 2.51 -5.08
C ASN A 182 -6.22 1.33 -5.49
N ILE A 183 -7.48 1.59 -5.84
CA ILE A 183 -8.48 0.55 -6.15
C ILE A 183 -8.10 -0.24 -7.40
N PRO A 184 -7.88 0.38 -8.58
CA PRO A 184 -7.51 -0.37 -9.78
C PRO A 184 -6.17 -1.10 -9.63
N LEU A 185 -5.18 -0.47 -8.99
CA LEU A 185 -3.89 -1.10 -8.74
C LEU A 185 -3.99 -2.29 -7.80
N GLY A 186 -4.78 -2.17 -6.73
CA GLY A 186 -5.01 -3.24 -5.78
C GLY A 186 -5.83 -4.40 -6.37
N LEU A 187 -6.87 -4.11 -7.17
CA LEU A 187 -7.63 -5.14 -7.89
C LEU A 187 -6.75 -5.87 -8.91
N LEU A 188 -5.95 -5.13 -9.68
CA LEU A 188 -4.99 -5.74 -10.61
C LEU A 188 -4.02 -6.65 -9.86
N GLY A 189 -3.46 -6.21 -8.73
CA GLY A 189 -2.57 -7.01 -7.90
C GLY A 189 -3.23 -8.27 -7.38
N THR A 190 -4.45 -8.16 -6.84
CA THR A 190 -5.21 -9.30 -6.30
C THR A 190 -5.53 -10.33 -7.41
N VAL A 191 -6.08 -9.87 -8.55
CA VAL A 191 -6.45 -10.77 -9.66
C VAL A 191 -5.21 -11.37 -10.34
N TRP A 192 -4.14 -10.58 -10.48
CA TRP A 192 -2.88 -11.06 -11.07
C TRP A 192 -2.22 -12.13 -10.22
N ALA A 193 -2.27 -11.96 -8.92
CA ALA A 193 -1.74 -12.89 -7.95
C ALA A 193 -2.59 -14.17 -7.88
N ASP A 194 -3.93 -14.06 -7.83
CA ASP A 194 -4.86 -15.19 -7.70
C ASP A 194 -4.83 -16.12 -8.93
N ARG A 195 -4.79 -15.57 -10.12
CA ARG A 195 -4.75 -16.36 -11.37
C ARG A 195 -3.47 -17.21 -11.53
N LYS A 196 -2.41 -16.93 -10.78
CA LYS A 196 -1.09 -17.56 -10.96
C LYS A 196 -0.49 -18.16 -9.69
N SER A 197 -1.13 -17.99 -8.54
CA SER A 197 -0.66 -18.44 -7.23
C SER A 197 -1.47 -19.60 -6.67
N VAL A 198 -2.02 -20.47 -7.51
CA VAL A 198 -2.63 -21.69 -6.99
C VAL A 198 -1.53 -22.74 -6.78
N VAL A 199 -0.99 -22.75 -5.61
CA VAL A 199 -0.65 -23.93 -4.81
C VAL A 199 -1.02 -23.62 -3.38
#